data_25fa543698bc52408dd76415c343647b
#
_entry.id   25fa543698bc52408dd76415c343647b
#
_cell.length_a   1.000
_cell.length_b   1.000
_cell.length_c   1.000
_cell.angle_alpha   90.00
_cell.angle_beta   90.00
_cell.angle_gamma   90.00
#
_symmetry.space_group_name_H-M   'P 1'
#
loop_
_entity.id
_entity.type
_entity.pdbx_description
1 polymer ?
#
loop_
_entity_poly.entity_id
_entity_poly.type
_entity_poly.pdbx_seq_one_letter_code
_entity_poly.pdbx_strand_id
1 'polypeptide(L)'
;MGNIETVQAVYEAFGAGDVDTIMGFLADDVDWSAEAEGTVAPWYGRRTKAEVPAFFQAIAENLEVTDFEVLSIAANDTDVMAVIRFGETVKRTGKSGSMTLHHWWRFRDGKVVLYRGTEDTALTAELLTP
;
A
#
# COMPACT_ATOMS: atom_id res chain seq x y z
N MET A 1 2.07 -18.48 11.21
CA MET A 1 2.77 -17.26 10.78
C MET A 1 2.24 -16.08 11.59
N GLY A 2 3.10 -15.28 12.19
CA GLY A 2 2.69 -14.11 12.96
C GLY A 2 2.23 -12.96 12.06
N ASN A 3 1.58 -11.96 12.65
CA ASN A 3 1.03 -10.84 11.88
C ASN A 3 2.12 -10.00 11.20
N ILE A 4 3.26 -9.76 11.87
CA ILE A 4 4.40 -9.06 11.24
C ILE A 4 4.89 -9.84 10.02
N GLU A 5 5.05 -11.14 10.14
CA GLU A 5 5.50 -12.01 9.04
C GLU A 5 4.52 -11.99 7.87
N THR A 6 3.22 -11.93 8.15
CA THR A 6 2.20 -11.79 7.11
C THR A 6 2.33 -10.46 6.37
N VAL A 7 2.55 -9.35 7.09
CA VAL A 7 2.76 -8.03 6.45
C VAL A 7 4.02 -8.05 5.60
N GLN A 8 5.11 -8.65 6.10
CA GLN A 8 6.34 -8.81 5.33
C GLN A 8 6.11 -9.63 4.05
N ALA A 9 5.30 -10.69 4.13
CA ALA A 9 4.94 -11.50 2.97
C ALA A 9 4.11 -10.71 1.95
N VAL A 10 3.22 -9.83 2.42
CA VAL A 10 2.47 -8.91 1.55
C VAL A 10 3.41 -7.98 0.80
N TYR A 11 4.38 -7.39 1.49
CA TYR A 11 5.36 -6.49 0.85
C TYR A 11 6.23 -7.23 -0.17
N GLU A 12 6.65 -8.45 0.14
CA GLU A 12 7.40 -9.28 -0.80
C GLU A 12 6.57 -9.60 -2.05
N ALA A 13 5.31 -9.97 -1.87
CA ALA A 13 4.38 -10.24 -2.98
C ALA A 13 4.14 -8.98 -3.82
N PHE A 14 4.03 -7.81 -3.18
CA PHE A 14 3.92 -6.54 -3.90
C PHE A 14 5.14 -6.30 -4.80
N GLY A 15 6.34 -6.50 -4.27
CA GLY A 15 7.57 -6.37 -5.05
C GLY A 15 7.67 -7.34 -6.22
N ALA A 16 7.03 -8.51 -6.11
CA ALA A 16 6.98 -9.52 -7.17
C ALA A 16 5.81 -9.34 -8.14
N GLY A 17 4.93 -8.36 -7.92
CA GLY A 17 3.72 -8.17 -8.70
C GLY A 17 2.67 -9.26 -8.49
N ASP A 18 2.74 -9.98 -7.38
CA ASP A 18 1.89 -11.13 -7.07
C ASP A 18 0.66 -10.72 -6.24
N VAL A 19 -0.32 -10.12 -6.91
CA VAL A 19 -1.55 -9.65 -6.27
C VAL A 19 -2.39 -10.81 -5.73
N ASP A 20 -2.40 -11.96 -6.38
CA ASP A 20 -3.17 -13.12 -5.94
C ASP A 20 -2.71 -13.59 -4.54
N THR A 21 -1.42 -13.61 -4.28
CA THR A 21 -0.88 -13.94 -2.95
C THR A 21 -1.33 -12.91 -1.92
N ILE A 22 -1.29 -11.62 -2.24
CA ILE A 22 -1.78 -10.57 -1.34
C ILE A 22 -3.26 -10.79 -1.00
N MET A 23 -4.09 -11.04 -2.01
CA MET A 23 -5.52 -11.27 -1.82
C MET A 23 -5.80 -12.45 -0.87
N GLY A 24 -4.96 -13.46 -0.89
CA GLY A 24 -5.07 -14.63 0.00
C GLY A 24 -4.91 -14.31 1.48
N PHE A 25 -4.27 -13.19 1.82
CA PHE A 25 -4.10 -12.74 3.21
C PHE A 25 -5.25 -11.86 3.70
N LEU A 26 -6.17 -11.44 2.82
CA LEU A 26 -7.25 -10.51 3.18
C LEU A 26 -8.51 -11.26 3.59
N ALA A 27 -9.17 -10.79 4.66
CA ALA A 27 -10.49 -11.27 5.04
C ALA A 27 -11.53 -10.80 4.02
N ASP A 28 -12.65 -11.53 3.91
CA ASP A 28 -13.73 -11.19 2.97
C ASP A 28 -14.32 -9.80 3.23
N ASP A 29 -14.32 -9.38 4.51
CA ASP A 29 -14.85 -8.09 4.96
C ASP A 29 -13.77 -7.03 5.17
N VAL A 30 -12.59 -7.18 4.55
CA VAL A 30 -11.50 -6.23 4.70
C VAL A 30 -11.95 -4.80 4.34
N ASP A 31 -11.54 -3.85 5.18
CA ASP A 31 -11.74 -2.42 4.96
C ASP A 31 -10.39 -1.83 4.54
N TRP A 32 -10.24 -1.58 3.25
CA TRP A 32 -9.00 -1.13 2.63
C TRP A 32 -9.09 0.33 2.22
N SER A 33 -8.15 1.15 2.67
CA SER A 33 -8.14 2.56 2.27
C SER A 33 -6.72 3.11 2.14
N ALA A 34 -6.45 3.74 1.00
CA ALA A 34 -5.35 4.68 0.85
C ALA A 34 -5.90 6.05 1.25
N GLU A 35 -5.41 6.58 2.39
CA GLU A 35 -6.01 7.71 3.09
C GLU A 35 -5.58 9.02 2.48
N ALA A 36 -6.36 9.50 1.53
CA ALA A 36 -6.24 10.84 0.98
C ALA A 36 -7.59 11.30 0.44
N GLU A 37 -7.83 12.58 0.52
CA GLU A 37 -9.01 13.20 -0.08
C GLU A 37 -8.77 13.55 -1.54
N GLY A 38 -9.84 13.55 -2.33
CA GLY A 38 -9.82 13.96 -3.72
C GLY A 38 -9.45 12.85 -4.68
N THR A 39 -9.25 13.25 -5.93
CA THR A 39 -9.03 12.35 -7.07
C THR A 39 -7.67 12.56 -7.72
N VAL A 40 -6.71 13.10 -6.99
CA VAL A 40 -5.37 13.40 -7.51
C VAL A 40 -4.68 12.14 -7.99
N ALA A 41 -4.74 11.07 -7.18
CA ALA A 41 -4.15 9.80 -7.54
C ALA A 41 -5.21 8.70 -7.65
N PRO A 42 -5.12 7.80 -8.65
CA PRO A 42 -6.13 6.77 -8.87
C PRO A 42 -6.13 5.66 -7.82
N TRP A 43 -5.10 5.57 -6.97
CA TRP A 43 -5.05 4.58 -5.89
C TRP A 43 -5.66 5.08 -4.58
N TYR A 44 -6.09 6.34 -4.49
CA TYR A 44 -6.72 6.87 -3.28
C TYR A 44 -8.13 6.33 -3.07
N GLY A 45 -8.56 6.33 -1.81
CA GLY A 45 -9.93 6.03 -1.42
C GLY A 45 -10.11 4.65 -0.79
N ARG A 46 -11.37 4.38 -0.44
CA ARG A 46 -11.78 3.18 0.28
C ARG A 46 -12.23 2.10 -0.70
N ARG A 47 -11.87 0.84 -0.41
CA ARG A 47 -12.19 -0.31 -1.25
C ARG A 47 -12.65 -1.51 -0.44
N THR A 48 -13.62 -2.24 -1.00
CA THR A 48 -13.97 -3.60 -0.58
C THR A 48 -12.91 -4.58 -1.09
N LYS A 49 -12.94 -5.83 -0.62
CA LYS A 49 -12.00 -6.86 -1.08
C LYS A 49 -11.99 -7.01 -2.60
N ALA A 50 -13.18 -7.03 -3.23
CA ALA A 50 -13.29 -7.17 -4.68
C ALA A 50 -12.63 -6.01 -5.44
N GLU A 51 -12.51 -4.84 -4.81
CA GLU A 51 -11.95 -3.63 -5.40
C GLU A 51 -10.45 -3.44 -5.12
N VAL A 52 -9.86 -4.25 -4.22
CA VAL A 52 -8.43 -4.14 -3.88
C VAL A 52 -7.51 -4.38 -5.07
N PRO A 53 -7.77 -5.35 -5.97
CA PRO A 53 -6.91 -5.51 -7.16
C PRO A 53 -6.79 -4.25 -8.00
N ALA A 54 -7.84 -3.43 -8.08
CA ALA A 54 -7.80 -2.15 -8.80
C ALA A 54 -6.83 -1.14 -8.16
N PHE A 55 -6.64 -1.18 -6.84
CA PHE A 55 -5.63 -0.38 -6.14
C PHE A 55 -4.22 -0.72 -6.65
N PHE A 56 -3.87 -2.00 -6.70
CA PHE A 56 -2.55 -2.43 -7.17
C PHE A 56 -2.37 -2.19 -8.67
N GLN A 57 -3.43 -2.37 -9.46
CA GLN A 57 -3.41 -2.08 -10.88
C GLN A 57 -3.16 -0.59 -11.15
N ALA A 58 -3.80 0.30 -10.38
CA ALA A 58 -3.59 1.74 -10.50
C ALA A 58 -2.14 2.11 -10.23
N ILE A 59 -1.52 1.50 -9.20
CA ILE A 59 -0.11 1.72 -8.90
C ILE A 59 0.76 1.22 -10.06
N ALA A 60 0.55 0.00 -10.52
CA ALA A 60 1.37 -0.63 -11.57
C ALA A 60 1.26 0.14 -12.91
N GLU A 61 0.10 0.66 -13.25
CA GLU A 61 -0.11 1.42 -14.49
C GLU A 61 0.51 2.81 -14.47
N ASN A 62 0.63 3.42 -13.29
CA ASN A 62 1.04 4.81 -13.17
C ASN A 62 2.46 5.01 -12.64
N LEU A 63 2.97 4.06 -11.88
CA LEU A 63 4.25 4.19 -11.18
C LEU A 63 5.22 3.09 -11.55
N GLU A 64 6.50 3.50 -11.66
CA GLU A 64 7.62 2.58 -11.51
C GLU A 64 8.14 2.73 -10.08
N VAL A 65 8.06 1.67 -9.28
CA VAL A 65 8.57 1.66 -7.91
C VAL A 65 10.09 1.43 -7.97
N THR A 66 10.85 2.43 -7.54
CA THR A 66 12.32 2.41 -7.63
C THR A 66 12.98 2.05 -6.30
N ASP A 67 12.27 2.19 -5.18
CA ASP A 67 12.77 1.84 -3.86
C ASP A 67 11.59 1.47 -2.96
N PHE A 68 11.75 0.42 -2.17
CA PHE A 68 10.78 0.00 -1.16
C PHE A 68 11.54 -0.62 0.01
N GLU A 69 11.70 0.15 1.08
CA GLU A 69 12.46 -0.30 2.25
C GLU A 69 11.62 -0.13 3.52
N VAL A 70 11.44 -1.21 4.26
CA VAL A 70 10.81 -1.16 5.58
C VAL A 70 11.81 -0.58 6.57
N LEU A 71 11.57 0.64 7.02
CA LEU A 71 12.44 1.33 7.98
C LEU A 71 12.16 0.89 9.41
N SER A 72 10.90 0.59 9.72
CA SER A 72 10.48 0.15 11.04
C SER A 72 9.17 -0.61 10.93
N ILE A 73 9.01 -1.65 11.73
CA ILE A 73 7.78 -2.42 11.83
C ILE A 73 7.59 -2.87 13.27
N ALA A 74 6.38 -2.69 13.79
CA ALA A 74 6.02 -3.04 15.16
C ALA A 74 4.58 -3.54 15.22
N ALA A 75 4.26 -4.30 16.26
CA ALA A 75 2.93 -4.88 16.39
C ALA A 75 2.49 -4.93 17.85
N ASN A 76 1.18 -4.88 18.05
CA ASN A 76 0.52 -5.37 19.25
C ASN A 76 -0.26 -6.65 18.90
N ASP A 77 -1.19 -7.08 19.74
CA ASP A 77 -1.90 -8.36 19.56
C ASP A 77 -2.75 -8.41 18.29
N THR A 78 -3.25 -7.28 17.83
CA THR A 78 -4.18 -7.21 16.69
C THR A 78 -3.64 -6.42 15.51
N ASP A 79 -2.71 -5.49 15.71
CA ASP A 79 -2.32 -4.51 14.72
C ASP A 79 -0.83 -4.57 14.41
N VAL A 80 -0.50 -4.29 13.16
CA VAL A 80 0.88 -4.09 12.70
C VAL A 80 0.98 -2.67 12.14
N MET A 81 2.04 -1.95 12.55
CA MET A 81 2.38 -0.63 12.03
C MET A 81 3.72 -0.72 11.30
N ALA A 82 3.80 -0.11 10.14
CA ALA A 82 5.04 -0.10 9.37
C ALA A 82 5.33 1.30 8.83
N VAL A 83 6.62 1.64 8.81
CA VAL A 83 7.15 2.85 8.20
C VAL A 83 8.04 2.44 7.04
N ILE A 84 7.80 2.97 5.86
CA ILE A 84 8.42 2.53 4.61
C ILE A 84 9.01 3.73 3.89
N ARG A 85 10.26 3.60 3.43
CA ARG A 85 10.79 4.52 2.42
C ARG A 85 10.37 4.01 1.05
N PHE A 86 9.73 4.88 0.27
CA PHE A 86 9.15 4.55 -1.02
C PHE A 86 9.66 5.52 -2.08
N GLY A 87 10.36 4.99 -3.06
CA GLY A 87 10.80 5.76 -4.23
C GLY A 87 9.96 5.39 -5.44
N GLU A 88 9.65 6.38 -6.26
CA GLU A 88 8.79 6.19 -7.43
C GLU A 88 9.16 7.13 -8.57
N THR A 89 8.87 6.67 -9.78
CA THR A 89 8.83 7.49 -10.99
C THR A 89 7.43 7.41 -11.56
N VAL A 90 6.81 8.56 -11.80
CA VAL A 90 5.50 8.63 -12.47
C VAL A 90 5.73 8.44 -13.96
N LYS A 91 5.14 7.40 -14.53
CA LYS A 91 5.35 7.03 -15.94
C LYS A 91 4.95 8.13 -16.91
N ARG A 92 3.82 8.79 -16.65
CA ARG A 92 3.28 9.82 -17.54
C ARG A 92 4.12 11.09 -17.59
N THR A 93 4.66 11.52 -16.44
CA THR A 93 5.41 12.79 -16.35
C THR A 93 6.92 12.59 -16.40
N GLY A 94 7.42 11.39 -16.08
CA GLY A 94 8.84 11.11 -15.93
C GLY A 94 9.44 11.65 -14.63
N LYS A 95 8.63 12.26 -13.75
CA LYS A 95 9.11 12.83 -12.49
C LYS A 95 9.33 11.73 -11.46
N SER A 96 10.38 11.87 -10.68
CA SER A 96 10.77 10.93 -9.62
C SER A 96 10.81 11.61 -8.27
N GLY A 97 10.51 10.86 -7.23
CA GLY A 97 10.59 11.31 -5.86
C GLY A 97 10.66 10.16 -4.88
N SER A 98 10.95 10.50 -3.63
CA SER A 98 10.98 9.56 -2.52
C SER A 98 10.18 10.12 -1.35
N MET A 99 9.45 9.26 -0.66
CA MET A 99 8.62 9.65 0.46
C MET A 99 8.59 8.56 1.53
N THR A 100 8.10 8.91 2.69
CA THR A 100 7.86 7.96 3.77
C THR A 100 6.38 7.60 3.78
N LEU A 101 6.08 6.30 3.68
CA LEU A 101 4.73 5.78 3.84
C LEU A 101 4.53 5.29 5.26
N HIS A 102 3.31 5.40 5.76
CA HIS A 102 2.88 4.83 7.03
C HIS A 102 1.71 3.91 6.78
N HIS A 103 1.83 2.65 7.21
CA HIS A 103 0.80 1.63 7.05
C HIS A 103 0.30 1.15 8.39
N TRP A 104 -1.02 1.01 8.49
CA TRP A 104 -1.71 0.42 9.63
C TRP A 104 -2.51 -0.77 9.14
N TRP A 105 -2.18 -1.96 9.71
CA TRP A 105 -2.82 -3.24 9.39
C TRP A 105 -3.49 -3.79 10.63
N ARG A 106 -4.74 -4.21 10.53
CA ARG A 106 -5.42 -4.92 11.61
C ARG A 106 -5.76 -6.32 11.16
N PHE A 107 -5.62 -7.28 12.10
CA PHE A 107 -5.81 -8.70 11.84
C PHE A 107 -6.93 -9.27 12.70
N ARG A 108 -7.64 -10.27 12.14
CA ARG A 108 -8.57 -11.15 12.83
C ARG A 108 -8.34 -12.57 12.28
N ASP A 109 -8.07 -13.53 13.18
CA ASP A 109 -7.84 -14.93 12.80
C ASP A 109 -6.80 -15.11 11.68
N GLY A 110 -5.71 -14.35 11.74
CA GLY A 110 -4.62 -14.41 10.78
C GLY A 110 -4.87 -13.74 9.44
N LYS A 111 -6.02 -13.08 9.28
CA LYS A 111 -6.38 -12.35 8.06
C LYS A 111 -6.45 -10.86 8.29
N VAL A 112 -6.08 -10.08 7.28
CA VAL A 112 -6.17 -8.61 7.32
C VAL A 112 -7.64 -8.21 7.23
N VAL A 113 -8.12 -7.48 8.23
CA VAL A 113 -9.48 -6.92 8.23
C VAL A 113 -9.50 -5.41 8.02
N LEU A 114 -8.36 -4.75 8.17
CA LEU A 114 -8.24 -3.31 7.94
C LEU A 114 -6.84 -2.99 7.43
N TYR A 115 -6.78 -2.14 6.42
CA TYR A 115 -5.57 -1.50 5.94
C TYR A 115 -5.81 0.01 5.80
N ARG A 116 -4.89 0.78 6.35
CA ARG A 116 -4.82 2.24 6.15
C ARG A 116 -3.40 2.59 5.74
N GLY A 117 -3.27 3.21 4.58
CA GLY A 117 -1.99 3.73 4.12
C GLY A 117 -2.05 5.23 3.98
N THR A 118 -1.02 5.93 4.46
CA THR A 118 -0.84 7.36 4.29
C THR A 118 0.47 7.62 3.56
N GLU A 119 0.49 8.70 2.80
CA GLU A 119 1.63 9.09 1.99
C GLU A 119 1.78 10.61 1.98
N ASP A 120 2.87 11.12 1.38
CA ASP A 120 3.04 12.54 1.13
C ASP A 120 2.21 12.95 -0.08
N THR A 121 0.97 13.36 0.18
CA THR A 121 0.01 13.69 -0.89
C THR A 121 0.40 14.93 -1.68
N ALA A 122 1.11 15.87 -1.06
CA ALA A 122 1.61 17.05 -1.75
C ALA A 122 2.69 16.67 -2.78
N LEU A 123 3.62 15.80 -2.40
CA LEU A 123 4.62 15.29 -3.34
C LEU A 123 3.98 14.46 -4.45
N THR A 124 3.01 13.60 -4.12
CA THR A 124 2.28 12.82 -5.12
C THR A 124 1.63 13.75 -6.16
N ALA A 125 0.96 14.81 -5.72
CA ALA A 125 0.34 15.77 -6.62
C ALA A 125 1.37 16.45 -7.53
N GLU A 126 2.53 16.82 -6.98
CA GLU A 126 3.62 17.42 -7.75
C GLU A 126 4.16 16.47 -8.81
N LEU A 127 4.41 15.21 -8.45
CA LEU A 127 4.95 14.20 -9.38
C LEU A 127 3.96 13.86 -10.51
N LEU A 128 2.66 13.91 -10.23
CA LEU A 128 1.60 13.64 -11.22
C LEU A 128 1.32 14.84 -12.13
N THR A 129 1.78 16.03 -11.77
CA THR A 129 1.58 17.26 -12.56
C THR A 129 2.67 17.39 -13.61
N PRO A 130 2.31 17.56 -14.88
CA PRO A 130 3.28 17.73 -15.98
C PRO A 130 4.25 18.89 -15.81
#